data_cf179af9dcdb331ff53a9a2d985df693
#
_entry.id   cf179af9dcdb331ff53a9a2d985df693
#
_cell.length_a   1.000
_cell.length_b   1.000
_cell.length_c   1.000
_cell.angle_alpha   90.00
_cell.angle_beta   90.00
_cell.angle_gamma   90.00
#
_symmetry.space_group_name_H-M   'P 1'
#
loop_
_entity.id
_entity.type
_entity.pdbx_description
1 polymer ?
#
loop_
_entity_poly.entity_id
_entity_poly.type
_entity_poly.pdbx_seq_one_letter_code
_entity_poly.pdbx_strand_id
1 'polypeptide(L)'
;MTPDHLSTTFAALADPTRRAILARLALGETSVNELAEPFEISLPAVSRHLRVLESAGLITRSRDAQWRPCRLNPEQLKSAADWLEEYRRFWEESFDRLDDYLQKLKAARKKSDSKEKSHAGIHPRKRKPNSL
;
A
#
# COMPACT_ATOMS: atom_id res chain seq x y z
N MET A 1 -3.25 31.44 4.86
CA MET A 1 -3.13 30.43 3.81
C MET A 1 -3.84 29.18 4.26
N THR A 2 -4.94 28.85 3.61
CA THR A 2 -5.60 27.58 3.89
C THR A 2 -4.78 26.44 3.27
N PRO A 3 -4.34 25.44 4.04
CA PRO A 3 -3.69 24.28 3.45
C PRO A 3 -4.66 23.58 2.50
N ASP A 4 -4.19 23.21 1.33
CA ASP A 4 -5.00 22.45 0.39
C ASP A 4 -5.20 21.01 0.89
N HIS A 5 -6.29 20.38 0.47
CA HIS A 5 -6.64 19.03 0.89
C HIS A 5 -5.59 17.99 0.50
N LEU A 6 -4.95 18.17 -0.65
CA LEU A 6 -3.92 17.26 -1.13
C LEU A 6 -2.70 17.25 -0.21
N SER A 7 -2.19 18.45 0.14
CA SER A 7 -1.06 18.58 1.07
C SER A 7 -1.38 18.01 2.44
N THR A 8 -2.58 18.27 2.94
CA THR A 8 -3.04 17.74 4.22
C THR A 8 -3.11 16.21 4.21
N THR A 9 -3.62 15.65 3.12
CA THR A 9 -3.69 14.20 2.93
C THR A 9 -2.29 13.58 2.95
N PHE A 10 -1.36 14.10 2.17
CA PHE A 10 0.00 13.58 2.13
C PHE A 10 0.73 13.74 3.46
N ALA A 11 0.52 14.85 4.17
CA ALA A 11 1.08 15.03 5.49
C ALA A 11 0.58 13.96 6.48
N ALA A 12 -0.71 13.67 6.45
CA ALA A 12 -1.29 12.61 7.28
C ALA A 12 -0.74 11.24 6.93
N LEU A 13 -0.49 10.97 5.65
CA LEU A 13 0.05 9.70 5.16
C LEU A 13 1.56 9.56 5.39
N ALA A 14 2.25 10.60 5.81
CA ALA A 14 3.70 10.59 5.99
C ALA A 14 4.17 9.78 7.20
N ASP A 15 3.27 9.37 8.08
CA ASP A 15 3.58 8.59 9.26
C ASP A 15 3.20 7.11 9.07
N PRO A 16 4.12 6.15 9.39
CA PRO A 16 3.83 4.74 9.18
C PRO A 16 2.72 4.19 10.09
N THR A 17 2.60 4.70 11.31
CA THR A 17 1.51 4.29 12.23
C THR A 17 0.16 4.71 11.67
N ARG A 18 0.05 5.93 11.15
CA ARG A 18 -1.19 6.38 10.54
C ARG A 18 -1.56 5.56 9.31
N ARG A 19 -0.58 5.20 8.47
CA ARG A 19 -0.83 4.30 7.33
C ARG A 19 -1.32 2.93 7.79
N ALA A 20 -0.76 2.39 8.86
CA ALA A 20 -1.19 1.11 9.43
C ALA A 20 -2.61 1.18 9.98
N ILE A 21 -2.98 2.29 10.61
CA ILE A 21 -4.36 2.53 11.08
C ILE A 21 -5.33 2.52 9.89
N LEU A 22 -5.01 3.23 8.83
CA LEU A 22 -5.85 3.25 7.63
C LEU A 22 -6.00 1.86 7.01
N ALA A 23 -4.92 1.09 6.96
CA ALA A 23 -4.96 -0.28 6.45
C ALA A 23 -5.89 -1.17 7.27
N ARG A 24 -5.89 -1.00 8.59
CA ARG A 24 -6.83 -1.72 9.48
C ARG A 24 -8.27 -1.30 9.23
N LEU A 25 -8.52 0.00 9.09
CA LEU A 25 -9.86 0.53 8.84
C LEU A 25 -10.40 0.15 7.44
N ALA A 26 -9.53 -0.11 6.49
CA ALA A 26 -9.93 -0.61 5.18
C ALA A 26 -10.60 -2.00 5.26
N LEU A 27 -10.35 -2.75 6.34
CA LEU A 27 -10.99 -4.04 6.59
C LEU A 27 -12.38 -3.90 7.23
N GLY A 28 -12.73 -2.72 7.73
CA GLY A 28 -14.00 -2.44 8.37
C GLY A 28 -13.85 -1.49 9.54
N GLU A 29 -14.96 -0.88 9.96
CA GLU A 29 -14.95 0.01 11.11
C GLU A 29 -14.55 -0.73 12.40
N THR A 30 -13.92 -0.01 13.31
CA THR A 30 -13.49 -0.57 14.59
C THR A 30 -13.37 0.53 15.65
N SER A 31 -13.32 0.14 16.91
CA SER A 31 -13.15 1.07 18.02
C SER A 31 -11.70 1.52 18.18
N VAL A 32 -11.51 2.64 18.89
CA VAL A 32 -10.17 3.14 19.21
C VAL A 32 -9.35 2.11 19.98
N ASN A 33 -9.95 1.41 20.93
CA ASN A 33 -9.27 0.40 21.74
C ASN A 33 -8.78 -0.77 20.86
N GLU A 34 -9.60 -1.24 19.95
CA GLU A 34 -9.22 -2.30 19.01
C GLU A 34 -8.12 -1.86 18.04
N LEU A 35 -8.16 -0.58 17.62
CA LEU A 35 -7.12 -0.01 16.79
C LEU A 35 -5.78 0.07 17.53
N ALA A 36 -5.79 0.40 18.81
CA ALA A 36 -4.60 0.56 19.61
C ALA A 36 -3.90 -0.76 19.93
N GLU A 37 -4.66 -1.86 19.98
CA GLU A 37 -4.18 -3.16 20.45
C GLU A 37 -2.92 -3.67 19.76
N PRO A 38 -2.78 -3.63 18.41
CA PRO A 38 -1.57 -4.11 17.76
C PRO A 38 -0.37 -3.15 17.82
N PHE A 39 -0.55 -1.94 18.33
CA PHE A 39 0.51 -0.94 18.39
C PHE A 39 1.11 -0.88 19.79
N GLU A 40 2.44 -0.83 19.88
CA GLU A 40 3.16 -0.67 21.15
C GLU A 40 3.27 0.81 21.54
N ILE A 41 2.16 1.54 21.45
CA ILE A 41 2.09 2.96 21.80
C ILE A 41 0.89 3.21 22.72
N SER A 42 0.94 4.31 23.45
CA SER A 42 -0.11 4.67 24.40
C SER A 42 -1.42 5.04 23.70
N LEU A 43 -2.54 4.87 24.37
CA LEU A 43 -3.85 5.35 23.89
C LEU A 43 -3.84 6.84 23.54
N PRO A 44 -3.23 7.74 24.33
CA PRO A 44 -3.12 9.14 23.94
C PRO A 44 -2.37 9.36 22.62
N ALA A 45 -1.34 8.56 22.35
CA ALA A 45 -0.61 8.63 21.08
C ALA A 45 -1.47 8.17 19.90
N VAL A 46 -2.21 7.07 20.06
CA VAL A 46 -3.18 6.61 19.06
C VAL A 46 -4.23 7.69 18.82
N SER A 47 -4.77 8.30 19.87
CA SER A 47 -5.77 9.37 19.77
C SER A 47 -5.23 10.58 18.98
N ARG A 48 -3.97 10.93 19.17
CA ARG A 48 -3.33 12.01 18.38
C ARG A 48 -3.27 11.66 16.89
N HIS A 49 -2.87 10.44 16.57
CA HIS A 49 -2.86 9.97 15.18
C HIS A 49 -4.25 9.99 14.56
N LEU A 50 -5.25 9.56 15.32
CA LEU A 50 -6.66 9.59 14.87
C LEU A 50 -7.14 11.02 14.62
N ARG A 51 -6.76 11.99 15.46
CA ARG A 51 -7.10 13.40 15.24
C ARG A 51 -6.49 13.94 13.98
N VAL A 52 -5.24 13.61 13.68
CA VAL A 52 -4.58 14.02 12.42
C VAL A 52 -5.34 13.43 11.22
N LEU A 53 -5.68 12.15 11.28
CA LEU A 53 -6.42 11.48 10.21
C LEU A 53 -7.82 12.05 10.04
N GLU A 54 -8.52 12.33 11.12
CA GLU A 54 -9.85 12.95 11.09
C GLU A 54 -9.81 14.35 10.51
N SER A 55 -8.84 15.17 10.94
CA SER A 55 -8.66 16.54 10.42
C SER A 55 -8.32 16.56 8.94
N ALA A 56 -7.62 15.55 8.45
CA ALA A 56 -7.31 15.41 7.03
C ALA A 56 -8.48 14.83 6.21
N GLY A 57 -9.58 14.45 6.87
CA GLY A 57 -10.74 13.87 6.21
C GLY A 57 -10.56 12.42 5.77
N LEU A 58 -9.58 11.71 6.32
CA LEU A 58 -9.28 10.32 5.95
C LEU A 58 -10.09 9.32 6.76
N ILE A 59 -10.59 9.72 7.93
CA ILE A 59 -11.45 8.91 8.76
C ILE A 59 -12.62 9.75 9.29
N THR A 60 -13.69 9.07 9.65
CA THR A 60 -14.79 9.63 10.44
C THR A 60 -14.90 8.89 11.77
N ARG A 61 -15.29 9.60 12.80
CA ARG A 61 -15.46 9.02 14.13
C ARG A 61 -16.87 9.31 14.58
N SER A 62 -17.63 8.26 14.94
CA SER A 62 -18.93 8.43 15.57
C SER A 62 -18.74 8.75 17.05
N ARG A 63 -19.40 9.81 17.50
CA ARG A 63 -19.38 10.21 18.91
C ARG A 63 -20.64 9.79 19.68
N ASP A 64 -21.60 9.23 18.94
CA ASP A 64 -22.92 8.89 19.50
C ASP A 64 -22.94 7.51 20.14
N ALA A 65 -22.00 6.63 19.79
CA ALA A 65 -21.89 5.29 20.35
C ALA A 65 -20.82 5.24 21.45
N GLN A 66 -21.05 4.48 22.52
CA GLN A 66 -20.10 4.33 23.63
C GLN A 66 -18.75 3.76 23.16
N TRP A 67 -18.75 2.90 22.16
CA TRP A 67 -17.54 2.29 21.62
C TRP A 67 -16.83 3.15 20.58
N ARG A 68 -17.41 4.29 20.22
CA ARG A 68 -16.83 5.32 19.35
C ARG A 68 -16.12 4.73 18.10
N PRO A 69 -16.88 4.15 17.17
CA PRO A 69 -16.25 3.52 16.00
C PRO A 69 -15.57 4.53 15.10
N CYS A 70 -14.42 4.11 14.56
CA CYS A 70 -13.71 4.82 13.52
C CYS A 70 -13.99 4.13 12.18
N ARG A 71 -14.16 4.91 11.14
CA ARG A 71 -14.45 4.43 9.80
C ARG A 71 -13.56 5.14 8.79
N LEU A 72 -13.06 4.40 7.81
CA LEU A 72 -12.32 4.98 6.71
C LEU A 72 -13.25 5.85 5.85
N ASN A 73 -12.77 7.07 5.51
CA ASN A 73 -13.40 7.92 4.51
C ASN A 73 -12.49 7.93 3.27
N PRO A 74 -12.91 7.32 2.15
CA PRO A 74 -12.01 7.16 1.01
C PRO A 74 -11.88 8.38 0.10
N GLU A 75 -12.67 9.44 0.30
CA GLU A 75 -12.72 10.59 -0.64
C GLU A 75 -11.37 11.25 -0.86
N GLN A 76 -10.65 11.57 0.23
CA GLN A 76 -9.36 12.26 0.12
C GLN A 76 -8.27 11.33 -0.44
N LEU A 77 -8.35 10.04 -0.14
CA LEU A 77 -7.45 9.05 -0.74
C LEU A 77 -7.69 8.96 -2.25
N LYS A 78 -8.94 9.02 -2.68
CA LYS A 78 -9.28 9.03 -4.10
C LYS A 78 -8.70 10.27 -4.79
N SER A 79 -8.82 11.45 -4.17
CA SER A 79 -8.23 12.68 -4.70
C SER A 79 -6.72 12.59 -4.85
N ALA A 80 -6.04 12.00 -3.88
CA ALA A 80 -4.60 11.78 -3.94
C ALA A 80 -4.24 10.80 -5.07
N ALA A 81 -5.00 9.71 -5.19
CA ALA A 81 -4.82 8.74 -6.26
C ALA A 81 -5.03 9.37 -7.65
N ASP A 82 -6.05 10.22 -7.80
CA ASP A 82 -6.33 10.92 -9.05
C ASP A 82 -5.18 11.86 -9.43
N TRP A 83 -4.60 12.55 -8.43
CA TRP A 83 -3.44 13.41 -8.68
C TRP A 83 -2.23 12.57 -9.14
N LEU A 84 -1.97 11.44 -8.50
CA LEU A 84 -0.90 10.53 -8.88
C LEU A 84 -1.11 9.93 -10.27
N GLU A 85 -2.36 9.75 -10.68
CA GLU A 85 -2.73 9.20 -11.99
C GLU A 85 -2.15 10.02 -13.15
N GLU A 86 -1.99 11.33 -12.98
CA GLU A 86 -1.37 12.19 -13.98
C GLU A 86 0.07 11.81 -14.31
N TYR A 87 0.74 11.14 -13.37
CA TYR A 87 2.13 10.72 -13.49
C TYR A 87 2.29 9.23 -13.80
N ARG A 88 1.17 8.51 -13.87
CA ARG A 88 1.15 7.07 -14.05
C ARG A 88 1.95 6.60 -15.26
N ARG A 89 1.88 7.31 -16.38
CA ARG A 89 2.61 6.98 -17.60
C ARG A 89 4.12 6.89 -17.38
N PHE A 90 4.67 7.69 -16.44
CA PHE A 90 6.12 7.72 -16.19
C PHE A 90 6.62 6.42 -15.59
N TRP A 91 5.90 5.86 -14.63
CA TRP A 91 6.31 4.59 -14.05
C TRP A 91 5.80 3.38 -14.85
N GLU A 92 4.66 3.46 -15.52
CA GLU A 92 4.19 2.40 -16.40
C GLU A 92 5.14 2.18 -17.57
N GLU A 93 5.56 3.23 -18.26
CA GLU A 93 6.56 3.14 -19.34
C GLU A 93 7.86 2.52 -18.83
N SER A 94 8.28 2.90 -17.61
CA SER A 94 9.47 2.34 -17.00
C SER A 94 9.31 0.86 -16.67
N PHE A 95 8.15 0.47 -16.15
CA PHE A 95 7.84 -0.93 -15.87
C PHE A 95 7.70 -1.75 -17.14
N ASP A 96 7.09 -1.22 -18.18
CA ASP A 96 6.97 -1.90 -19.48
C ASP A 96 8.35 -2.14 -20.09
N ARG A 97 9.23 -1.17 -20.03
CA ARG A 97 10.62 -1.34 -20.50
C ARG A 97 11.36 -2.39 -19.69
N LEU A 98 11.18 -2.41 -18.39
CA LEU A 98 11.78 -3.41 -17.52
C LEU A 98 11.21 -4.80 -17.81
N ASP A 99 9.89 -4.89 -17.99
CA ASP A 99 9.23 -6.15 -18.34
C ASP A 99 9.72 -6.70 -19.67
N ASP A 100 9.83 -5.87 -20.69
CA ASP A 100 10.40 -6.25 -21.98
C ASP A 100 11.84 -6.77 -21.85
N TYR A 101 12.65 -6.09 -21.06
CA TYR A 101 14.01 -6.51 -20.77
C TYR A 101 14.06 -7.87 -20.07
N LEU A 102 13.21 -8.06 -19.07
CA LEU A 102 13.10 -9.32 -18.33
C LEU A 102 12.62 -10.46 -19.24
N GLN A 103 11.69 -10.18 -20.15
CA GLN A 103 11.23 -11.17 -21.15
C GLN A 103 12.36 -11.57 -22.09
N LYS A 104 13.16 -10.62 -22.55
CA LYS A 104 14.34 -10.89 -23.38
C LYS A 104 15.38 -11.73 -22.65
N LEU A 105 15.62 -11.45 -21.36
CA LEU A 105 16.51 -12.24 -20.53
C LEU A 105 16.00 -13.67 -20.34
N LYS A 106 14.70 -13.84 -20.11
CA LYS A 106 14.07 -15.15 -19.98
C LYS A 106 14.16 -15.94 -21.29
N ALA A 107 13.96 -15.30 -22.42
CA ALA A 107 14.09 -15.93 -23.74
C ALA A 107 15.52 -16.37 -24.00
N ALA A 108 16.52 -15.53 -23.69
CA ALA A 108 17.93 -15.88 -23.81
C ALA A 108 18.31 -17.05 -22.89
N ARG A 109 17.77 -17.07 -21.66
CA ARG A 109 17.98 -18.14 -20.70
C ARG A 109 17.39 -19.47 -21.17
N LYS A 110 16.17 -19.45 -21.72
CA LYS A 110 15.53 -20.63 -22.29
C LYS A 110 16.33 -21.22 -23.44
N LYS A 111 16.89 -20.38 -24.32
CA LYS A 111 17.75 -20.83 -25.42
C LYS A 111 19.04 -21.47 -24.90
N SER A 112 19.66 -20.86 -23.89
CA SER A 112 20.86 -21.41 -23.25
C SER A 112 20.56 -22.75 -22.56
N ASP A 113 19.48 -22.84 -21.79
CA ASP A 113 19.07 -24.08 -21.12
C ASP A 113 18.72 -25.19 -22.13
N SER A 114 18.06 -24.84 -23.23
CA SER A 114 17.78 -25.79 -24.33
C SER A 114 19.03 -26.34 -24.97
N LYS A 115 20.04 -25.49 -25.16
CA LYS A 115 21.35 -25.93 -25.73
C LYS A 115 22.08 -26.84 -24.73
N GLU A 116 22.09 -26.50 -23.46
CA GLU A 116 22.71 -27.33 -22.42
C GLU A 116 22.00 -28.67 -22.26
N LYS A 117 20.66 -28.70 -22.30
CA LYS A 117 19.88 -29.93 -22.26
C LYS A 117 20.18 -30.85 -23.44
N SER A 118 20.35 -30.32 -24.64
CA SER A 118 20.66 -31.12 -25.81
C SER A 118 22.09 -31.70 -25.78
N HIS A 119 23.00 -31.08 -25.02
CA HIS A 119 24.39 -31.51 -24.90
C HIS A 119 24.69 -32.38 -23.68
N ALA A 120 23.97 -32.21 -22.58
CA ALA A 120 24.35 -32.80 -21.29
C ALA A 120 23.38 -33.84 -20.74
N GLY A 121 22.17 -33.99 -21.29
CA GLY A 121 21.19 -34.98 -20.82
C GLY A 121 20.76 -34.79 -19.37
N ILE A 122 20.91 -33.60 -18.81
CA ILE A 122 20.60 -33.30 -17.41
C ILE A 122 19.14 -32.90 -17.30
N HIS A 123 18.39 -33.60 -16.42
CA HIS A 123 17.04 -33.19 -16.09
C HIS A 123 17.03 -31.92 -15.24
N PRO A 124 16.22 -30.90 -15.59
CA PRO A 124 16.14 -29.70 -14.78
C PRO A 124 15.53 -30.03 -13.42
N ARG A 125 16.15 -29.51 -12.36
CA ARG A 125 15.53 -29.52 -11.04
C ARG A 125 14.23 -28.72 -11.09
N LYS A 126 13.13 -29.34 -10.68
CA LYS A 126 11.89 -28.62 -10.47
C LYS A 126 12.09 -27.57 -9.39
N ARG A 127 12.13 -26.32 -9.78
CA ARG A 127 12.06 -25.24 -8.80
C ARG A 127 10.65 -25.20 -8.24
N LYS A 128 10.53 -25.24 -6.91
CA LYS A 128 9.26 -24.88 -6.28
C LYS A 128 8.93 -23.44 -6.63
N PRO A 129 7.70 -23.16 -7.10
CA PRO A 129 7.31 -21.77 -7.32
C PRO A 129 7.41 -21.02 -5.99
N ASN A 130 8.11 -19.88 -6.00
CA ASN A 130 8.07 -18.99 -4.87
C ASN A 130 6.63 -18.49 -4.72
N SER A 131 5.98 -18.94 -3.66
CA SER A 131 4.70 -18.39 -3.27
C SER A 131 4.96 -17.06 -2.58
N LEU A 132 4.80 -16.00 -3.30
CA LEU A 132 4.60 -14.67 -2.74
C LEU A 132 3.14 -14.35 -2.86
#